data_706c6feaf8ca4e76479eaf4814785d90
#
_entry.id   706c6feaf8ca4e76479eaf4814785d90
#
_cell.length_a   1.000
_cell.length_b   1.000
_cell.length_c   1.000
_cell.angle_alpha   90.00
_cell.angle_beta   90.00
_cell.angle_gamma   90.00
#
_symmetry.space_group_name_H-M   'P 1'
#
loop_
_entity.id
_entity.type
_entity.pdbx_description
1 polymer ?
#
loop_
_entity_poly.entity_id
_entity_poly.type
_entity_poly.pdbx_seq_one_letter_code
_entity_poly.pdbx_strand_id
1 'polypeptide(L)'
;MRYQTIRLSIPMKGHTLPALLLMPEKRPSAPVPGVLWLHGGGYMTGMAEMAHFTRARDLAGRCGAVVLAPGYRLSLRHPYPAALEDAWRALKFLVRNAGPLGVDPARIMVGGESAGGGLTAALCMLARDRGEVRVAFQMPIYPMLDDRDTLSSRDNHAPVWNTRRNHAAWKQYLKGLEGEPPAYAAPARQTDYAGLPPAYTFVGTDDPFYRETLDYVKKLREAGVKARADVYPGCFHAFDMMAPWKPESREAARRFEAAFRYAAAHFTAPQPLEGRSAPQDVPGQEE
;
A
#
# COMPACT_ATOMS: atom_id res chain seq x y z
N MET A 1 9.21 -15.36 14.35
CA MET A 1 9.31 -14.38 13.25
C MET A 1 10.16 -13.25 13.79
N ARG A 2 11.34 -13.05 13.20
CA ARG A 2 12.27 -12.04 13.69
C ARG A 2 12.58 -11.05 12.58
N TYR A 3 12.49 -9.78 12.88
CA TYR A 3 12.89 -8.66 12.04
C TYR A 3 13.38 -7.53 12.94
N GLN A 4 14.25 -6.70 12.41
CA GLN A 4 14.73 -5.48 13.07
C GLN A 4 13.86 -4.31 12.62
N THR A 5 13.75 -3.29 13.48
CA THR A 5 13.03 -2.05 13.18
C THR A 5 13.96 -0.86 13.40
N ILE A 6 14.03 0.01 12.41
CA ILE A 6 14.75 1.28 12.47
C ILE A 6 13.73 2.41 12.28
N ARG A 7 13.76 3.41 13.17
CA ARG A 7 12.98 4.64 12.99
C ARG A 7 13.73 5.60 12.09
N LEU A 8 13.05 6.11 11.08
CA LEU A 8 13.57 7.07 10.13
C LEU A 8 12.77 8.37 10.15
N SER A 9 13.44 9.44 9.78
CA SER A 9 12.82 10.75 9.49
C SER A 9 13.19 11.13 8.07
N ILE A 10 12.25 10.98 7.12
CA ILE A 10 12.50 11.32 5.72
C ILE A 10 12.33 12.83 5.55
N PRO A 11 13.35 13.55 5.07
CA PRO A 11 13.26 14.99 4.86
C PRO A 11 12.20 15.35 3.80
N MET A 12 11.34 16.30 4.14
CA MET A 12 10.30 16.84 3.27
C MET A 12 10.46 18.37 3.17
N LYS A 13 9.78 18.99 2.22
CA LYS A 13 9.75 20.46 2.16
C LYS A 13 8.89 21.00 3.31
N GLY A 14 9.53 21.59 4.32
CA GLY A 14 8.85 22.23 5.46
C GLY A 14 8.46 21.31 6.62
N HIS A 15 8.70 19.99 6.52
CA HIS A 15 8.48 19.05 7.63
C HIS A 15 9.34 17.80 7.45
N THR A 16 9.26 16.86 8.39
CA THR A 16 9.83 15.51 8.26
C THR A 16 8.71 14.48 8.24
N LEU A 17 8.88 13.43 7.44
CA LEU A 17 7.97 12.30 7.39
C LEU A 17 8.52 11.18 8.27
N PRO A 18 7.89 10.87 9.42
CA PRO A 18 8.31 9.74 10.24
C PRO A 18 8.05 8.43 9.48
N ALA A 19 8.95 7.47 9.58
CA ALA A 19 8.79 6.18 8.96
C ALA A 19 9.43 5.08 9.80
N LEU A 20 8.94 3.86 9.66
CA LEU A 20 9.59 2.65 10.14
C LEU A 20 10.19 1.88 8.98
N LEU A 21 11.42 1.42 9.16
CA LEU A 21 12.05 0.46 8.28
C LEU A 21 12.08 -0.89 9.01
N LEU A 22 11.39 -1.89 8.46
CA LEU A 22 11.41 -3.26 8.94
C LEU A 22 12.35 -4.07 8.03
N MET A 23 13.35 -4.69 8.62
CA MET A 23 14.37 -5.46 7.90
C MET A 23 14.46 -6.88 8.44
N PRO A 24 14.78 -7.89 7.60
CA PRO A 24 15.10 -9.23 8.11
C PRO A 24 16.18 -9.16 9.20
N GLU A 25 16.05 -9.97 10.26
CA GLU A 25 17.04 -9.98 11.36
C GLU A 25 18.45 -10.29 10.87
N LYS A 26 18.58 -11.19 9.91
CA LYS A 26 19.84 -11.47 9.23
C LYS A 26 19.87 -10.75 7.89
N ARG A 27 20.87 -9.94 7.66
CA ARG A 27 21.06 -9.28 6.36
C ARG A 27 21.19 -10.34 5.27
N PRO A 28 20.32 -10.30 4.23
CA PRO A 28 20.43 -11.25 3.13
C PRO A 28 21.79 -11.11 2.40
N SER A 29 22.32 -12.24 1.90
CA SER A 29 23.55 -12.27 1.11
C SER A 29 23.38 -11.69 -0.31
N ALA A 30 22.15 -11.57 -0.77
CA ALA A 30 21.78 -10.98 -2.07
C ALA A 30 20.68 -9.94 -1.89
N PRO A 31 20.57 -8.96 -2.82
CA PRO A 31 19.51 -7.96 -2.77
C PRO A 31 18.10 -8.58 -2.76
N VAL A 32 17.22 -8.05 -1.90
CA VAL A 32 15.85 -8.53 -1.66
C VAL A 32 14.83 -7.54 -2.16
N PRO A 33 13.52 -7.93 -2.31
CA PRO A 33 12.47 -6.98 -2.62
C PRO A 33 12.36 -5.85 -1.59
N GLY A 34 12.16 -4.62 -2.08
CA GLY A 34 11.82 -3.46 -1.27
C GLY A 34 10.33 -3.17 -1.34
N VAL A 35 9.67 -3.01 -0.21
CA VAL A 35 8.22 -2.76 -0.15
C VAL A 35 7.95 -1.45 0.55
N LEU A 36 7.21 -0.55 -0.10
CA LEU A 36 6.55 0.56 0.58
C LEU A 36 5.20 0.05 1.08
N TRP A 37 4.96 0.13 2.40
CA TRP A 37 3.71 -0.30 3.01
C TRP A 37 2.95 0.86 3.63
N LEU A 38 1.71 1.07 3.18
CA LEU A 38 0.86 2.20 3.55
C LEU A 38 -0.23 1.74 4.50
N HIS A 39 -0.30 2.33 5.70
CA HIS A 39 -1.24 1.93 6.73
C HIS A 39 -2.70 2.32 6.41
N GLY A 40 -3.64 1.60 7.01
CA GLY A 40 -5.07 1.92 6.97
C GLY A 40 -5.47 3.06 7.91
N GLY A 41 -6.79 3.23 8.12
CA GLY A 41 -7.37 4.22 9.04
C GLY A 41 -8.21 5.30 8.37
N GLY A 42 -8.76 5.04 7.16
CA GLY A 42 -9.66 5.95 6.45
C GLY A 42 -9.04 7.31 6.12
N TYR A 43 -7.73 7.36 5.94
CA TYR A 43 -6.93 8.60 5.79
C TYR A 43 -6.98 9.53 7.00
N MET A 44 -7.82 9.27 8.01
CA MET A 44 -8.04 10.13 9.17
C MET A 44 -7.18 9.77 10.37
N THR A 45 -6.85 8.49 10.50
CA THR A 45 -6.11 7.92 11.63
C THR A 45 -5.01 6.99 11.14
N GLY A 46 -4.14 6.58 12.06
CA GLY A 46 -3.06 5.63 11.76
C GLY A 46 -1.68 6.24 11.96
N MET A 47 -0.69 5.39 11.92
CA MET A 47 0.72 5.72 12.12
C MET A 47 1.63 4.62 11.57
N ALA A 48 2.91 4.91 11.39
CA ALA A 48 3.90 3.97 10.87
C ALA A 48 3.97 2.66 11.70
N GLU A 49 3.77 2.75 13.01
CA GLU A 49 3.81 1.62 13.95
C GLU A 49 2.75 0.55 13.67
N MET A 50 1.68 0.86 12.93
CA MET A 50 0.70 -0.13 12.49
C MET A 50 1.34 -1.24 11.64
N ALA A 51 2.49 -0.99 11.01
CA ALA A 51 3.25 -2.01 10.28
C ALA A 51 3.57 -3.26 11.13
N HIS A 52 3.66 -3.14 12.45
CA HIS A 52 3.87 -4.27 13.36
C HIS A 52 2.66 -5.20 13.51
N PHE A 53 1.49 -4.76 13.11
CA PHE A 53 0.22 -5.49 13.28
C PHE A 53 -0.41 -5.90 11.94
N THR A 54 0.18 -5.45 10.82
CA THR A 54 -0.33 -5.67 9.46
C THR A 54 0.52 -6.69 8.69
N ARG A 55 0.21 -6.90 7.41
CA ARG A 55 0.98 -7.79 6.52
C ARG A 55 2.43 -7.30 6.32
N ALA A 56 2.74 -6.05 6.61
CA ALA A 56 4.10 -5.51 6.56
C ALA A 56 5.11 -6.35 7.37
N ARG A 57 4.75 -6.72 8.60
CA ARG A 57 5.61 -7.58 9.45
C ARG A 57 5.85 -8.96 8.86
N ASP A 58 4.85 -9.53 8.16
CA ASP A 58 4.96 -10.84 7.54
C ASP A 58 5.92 -10.79 6.34
N LEU A 59 5.90 -9.69 5.58
CA LEU A 59 6.83 -9.44 4.49
C LEU A 59 8.28 -9.36 4.97
N ALA A 60 8.54 -8.62 6.04
CA ALA A 60 9.88 -8.52 6.61
C ALA A 60 10.31 -9.82 7.31
N GLY A 61 9.48 -10.35 8.20
CA GLY A 61 9.86 -11.45 9.09
C GLY A 61 9.76 -12.84 8.49
N ARG A 62 8.91 -13.07 7.48
CA ARG A 62 8.68 -14.37 6.85
C ARG A 62 9.10 -14.42 5.39
N CYS A 63 9.01 -13.30 4.68
CA CYS A 63 9.32 -13.25 3.26
C CYS A 63 10.69 -12.64 2.97
N GLY A 64 11.38 -12.08 3.97
CA GLY A 64 12.73 -11.56 3.83
C GLY A 64 12.82 -10.23 3.06
N ALA A 65 11.71 -9.49 2.93
CA ALA A 65 11.70 -8.18 2.28
C ALA A 65 12.18 -7.07 3.23
N VAL A 66 12.69 -6.00 2.67
CA VAL A 66 12.86 -4.72 3.37
C VAL A 66 11.57 -3.92 3.19
N VAL A 67 10.95 -3.49 4.30
CA VAL A 67 9.67 -2.79 4.28
C VAL A 67 9.83 -1.39 4.86
N LEU A 68 9.50 -0.35 4.07
CA LEU A 68 9.40 1.03 4.52
C LEU A 68 7.94 1.37 4.77
N ALA A 69 7.59 1.75 6.00
CA ALA A 69 6.24 2.13 6.41
C ALA A 69 6.22 3.60 6.87
N PRO A 70 5.79 4.55 6.02
CA PRO A 70 5.69 5.95 6.40
C PRO A 70 4.44 6.21 7.24
N GLY A 71 4.55 7.13 8.22
CA GLY A 71 3.42 7.75 8.89
C GLY A 71 2.97 9.00 8.13
N TYR A 72 2.28 8.80 7.01
CA TYR A 72 1.86 9.87 6.12
C TYR A 72 0.87 10.84 6.81
N ARG A 73 0.81 12.09 6.35
CA ARG A 73 -0.06 13.14 6.90
C ARG A 73 -1.53 12.75 6.77
N LEU A 74 -2.26 12.91 7.89
CA LEU A 74 -3.67 12.50 8.01
C LEU A 74 -4.61 13.64 7.61
N SER A 75 -5.73 13.28 7.00
CA SER A 75 -6.69 14.19 6.37
C SER A 75 -7.41 15.11 7.35
N LEU A 76 -7.43 14.79 8.65
CA LEU A 76 -8.01 15.68 9.67
C LEU A 76 -7.36 17.07 9.68
N ARG A 77 -6.07 17.14 9.37
CA ARG A 77 -5.30 18.40 9.26
C ARG A 77 -4.80 18.66 7.85
N HIS A 78 -4.59 17.61 7.07
CA HIS A 78 -3.98 17.66 5.75
C HIS A 78 -4.78 16.78 4.76
N PRO A 79 -5.91 17.30 4.22
CA PRO A 79 -6.70 16.60 3.22
C PRO A 79 -5.86 16.22 1.98
N TYR A 80 -6.47 15.55 1.02
CA TYR A 80 -5.85 15.31 -0.29
C TYR A 80 -5.26 16.62 -0.86
N PRO A 81 -4.03 16.59 -1.42
CA PRO A 81 -3.23 15.41 -1.80
C PRO A 81 -2.12 15.01 -0.80
N ALA A 82 -2.13 15.51 0.44
CA ALA A 82 -0.99 15.40 1.36
C ALA A 82 -0.49 13.97 1.59
N ALA A 83 -1.40 13.01 1.81
CA ALA A 83 -1.03 11.60 2.01
C ALA A 83 -0.35 10.99 0.76
N LEU A 84 -0.84 11.33 -0.43
CA LEU A 84 -0.25 10.86 -1.69
C LEU A 84 1.14 11.46 -1.95
N GLU A 85 1.33 12.74 -1.63
CA GLU A 85 2.63 13.39 -1.72
C GLU A 85 3.66 12.75 -0.80
N ASP A 86 3.26 12.45 0.44
CA ASP A 86 4.13 11.78 1.41
C ASP A 86 4.47 10.36 0.96
N ALA A 87 3.48 9.60 0.47
CA ALA A 87 3.69 8.26 -0.09
C ALA A 87 4.63 8.28 -1.31
N TRP A 88 4.47 9.27 -2.19
CA TRP A 88 5.35 9.47 -3.34
C TRP A 88 6.80 9.75 -2.93
N ARG A 89 7.00 10.61 -1.93
CA ARG A 89 8.34 10.90 -1.40
C ARG A 89 8.97 9.69 -0.73
N ALA A 90 8.19 8.95 0.06
CA ALA A 90 8.65 7.71 0.69
C ALA A 90 9.02 6.64 -0.37
N LEU A 91 8.26 6.52 -1.47
CA LEU A 91 8.61 5.63 -2.58
C LEU A 91 9.94 6.04 -3.23
N LYS A 92 10.13 7.33 -3.50
CA LYS A 92 11.41 7.83 -4.06
C LYS A 92 12.57 7.63 -3.09
N PHE A 93 12.35 7.81 -1.79
CA PHE A 93 13.36 7.52 -0.77
C PHE A 93 13.77 6.05 -0.80
N LEU A 94 12.82 5.11 -0.85
CA LEU A 94 13.11 3.68 -0.93
C LEU A 94 13.94 3.32 -2.17
N VAL A 95 13.58 3.88 -3.33
CA VAL A 95 14.31 3.62 -4.59
C VAL A 95 15.73 4.18 -4.54
N ARG A 96 15.91 5.41 -4.06
CA ARG A 96 17.23 6.06 -3.98
C ARG A 96 18.18 5.35 -3.01
N ASN A 97 17.63 4.79 -1.94
CA ASN A 97 18.39 4.09 -0.91
C ASN A 97 18.39 2.57 -1.08
N ALA A 98 17.95 2.04 -2.23
CA ALA A 98 17.84 0.61 -2.46
C ALA A 98 19.17 -0.13 -2.21
N GLY A 99 20.29 0.37 -2.75
CA GLY A 99 21.61 -0.22 -2.57
C GLY A 99 22.04 -0.32 -1.10
N PRO A 100 22.14 0.80 -0.36
CA PRO A 100 22.45 0.79 1.07
C PRO A 100 21.53 -0.10 1.90
N LEU A 101 20.25 -0.17 1.56
CA LEU A 101 19.26 -1.00 2.25
C LEU A 101 19.33 -2.49 1.86
N GLY A 102 20.17 -2.88 0.90
CA GLY A 102 20.22 -4.24 0.39
C GLY A 102 19.00 -4.64 -0.43
N VAL A 103 18.31 -3.67 -1.03
CA VAL A 103 17.12 -3.84 -1.85
C VAL A 103 17.52 -3.94 -3.32
N ASP A 104 16.86 -4.85 -4.05
CA ASP A 104 16.92 -4.90 -5.51
C ASP A 104 16.02 -3.78 -6.09
N PRO A 105 16.61 -2.77 -6.75
CA PRO A 105 15.83 -1.65 -7.28
C PRO A 105 14.84 -2.08 -8.38
N ALA A 106 15.03 -3.23 -9.03
CA ALA A 106 14.07 -3.77 -9.98
C ALA A 106 12.89 -4.48 -9.31
N ARG A 107 12.92 -4.68 -7.99
CA ARG A 107 11.86 -5.35 -7.22
C ARG A 107 11.27 -4.43 -6.15
N ILE A 108 11.00 -3.18 -6.54
CA ILE A 108 10.26 -2.23 -5.70
C ILE A 108 8.77 -2.52 -5.83
N MET A 109 8.12 -2.75 -4.70
CA MET A 109 6.70 -3.09 -4.60
C MET A 109 5.98 -2.12 -3.67
N VAL A 110 4.67 -1.95 -3.88
CA VAL A 110 3.85 -1.08 -3.02
C VAL A 110 2.67 -1.89 -2.51
N GLY A 111 2.35 -1.73 -1.24
CA GLY A 111 1.19 -2.36 -0.62
C GLY A 111 0.63 -1.52 0.51
N GLY A 112 -0.54 -1.91 0.97
CA GLY A 112 -1.22 -1.27 2.09
C GLY A 112 -2.64 -1.78 2.25
N GLU A 113 -3.21 -1.54 3.40
CA GLU A 113 -4.56 -2.00 3.73
C GLU A 113 -5.56 -0.82 3.77
N SER A 114 -6.81 -1.06 3.39
CA SER A 114 -7.91 -0.10 3.54
C SER A 114 -7.62 1.22 2.81
N ALA A 115 -7.61 2.35 3.49
CA ALA A 115 -7.16 3.63 2.93
C ALA A 115 -5.73 3.55 2.38
N GLY A 116 -4.81 2.82 3.05
CA GLY A 116 -3.48 2.54 2.53
C GLY A 116 -3.49 1.69 1.25
N GLY A 117 -4.48 0.81 1.09
CA GLY A 117 -4.75 0.09 -0.16
C GLY A 117 -5.19 1.03 -1.27
N GLY A 118 -6.09 1.98 -0.98
CA GLY A 118 -6.48 3.04 -1.91
C GLY A 118 -5.29 3.90 -2.32
N LEU A 119 -4.48 4.30 -1.33
CA LEU A 119 -3.26 5.06 -1.58
C LEU A 119 -2.22 4.26 -2.39
N THR A 120 -2.16 2.93 -2.21
CA THR A 120 -1.34 2.02 -3.03
C THR A 120 -1.74 2.10 -4.51
N ALA A 121 -3.03 1.98 -4.81
CA ALA A 121 -3.54 2.07 -6.18
C ALA A 121 -3.24 3.45 -6.80
N ALA A 122 -3.55 4.53 -6.07
CA ALA A 122 -3.28 5.91 -6.49
C ALA A 122 -1.79 6.16 -6.77
N LEU A 123 -0.92 5.65 -5.88
CA LEU A 123 0.52 5.79 -6.01
C LEU A 123 1.08 5.02 -7.22
N CYS A 124 0.54 3.83 -7.51
CA CYS A 124 0.92 3.07 -8.70
C CYS A 124 0.50 3.78 -10.00
N MET A 125 -0.68 4.40 -10.03
CA MET A 125 -1.11 5.26 -11.15
C MET A 125 -0.17 6.45 -11.32
N LEU A 126 0.12 7.16 -10.21
CA LEU A 126 1.02 8.32 -10.24
C LEU A 126 2.44 7.94 -10.68
N ALA A 127 2.96 6.79 -10.24
CA ALA A 127 4.29 6.30 -10.61
C ALA A 127 4.37 5.97 -12.10
N ARG A 128 3.35 5.29 -12.66
CA ARG A 128 3.21 5.02 -14.09
C ARG A 128 3.22 6.33 -14.90
N ASP A 129 2.36 7.27 -14.52
CA ASP A 129 2.13 8.49 -15.30
C ASP A 129 3.32 9.44 -15.26
N ARG A 130 4.07 9.48 -14.15
CA ARG A 130 5.30 10.26 -14.03
C ARG A 130 6.52 9.61 -14.69
N GLY A 131 6.55 8.28 -14.77
CA GLY A 131 7.67 7.52 -15.31
C GLY A 131 9.00 7.63 -14.52
N GLU A 132 9.02 8.35 -13.38
CA GLU A 132 10.22 8.55 -12.55
C GLU A 132 10.60 7.31 -11.73
N VAL A 133 9.61 6.52 -11.34
CA VAL A 133 9.76 5.28 -10.54
C VAL A 133 8.90 4.20 -11.14
N ARG A 134 9.44 2.98 -11.23
CA ARG A 134 8.69 1.81 -11.67
C ARG A 134 8.41 0.89 -10.49
N VAL A 135 7.16 0.44 -10.40
CA VAL A 135 6.68 -0.50 -9.37
C VAL A 135 6.51 -1.89 -10.00
N ALA A 136 7.14 -2.90 -9.41
CA ALA A 136 7.10 -4.27 -9.94
C ALA A 136 5.82 -5.03 -9.58
N PHE A 137 5.18 -4.69 -8.46
CA PHE A 137 3.98 -5.35 -7.97
C PHE A 137 3.21 -4.47 -7.00
N GLN A 138 1.87 -4.55 -7.01
CA GLN A 138 1.00 -3.84 -6.07
C GLN A 138 0.14 -4.79 -5.24
N MET A 139 -0.03 -4.44 -3.96
CA MET A 139 -0.79 -5.22 -2.98
C MET A 139 -1.82 -4.34 -2.25
N PRO A 140 -2.82 -3.78 -2.95
CA PRO A 140 -3.88 -3.00 -2.32
C PRO A 140 -4.88 -3.94 -1.62
N ILE A 141 -4.78 -4.11 -0.31
CA ILE A 141 -5.58 -5.06 0.46
C ILE A 141 -6.89 -4.40 0.88
N TYR A 142 -8.04 -5.03 0.52
CA TYR A 142 -9.40 -4.48 0.70
C TYR A 142 -9.43 -2.95 0.56
N PRO A 143 -9.00 -2.43 -0.61
CA PRO A 143 -8.66 -1.03 -0.76
C PRO A 143 -9.88 -0.10 -0.79
N MET A 144 -9.77 1.07 -0.17
CA MET A 144 -10.71 2.18 -0.26
C MET A 144 -10.48 2.96 -1.56
N LEU A 145 -11.29 2.71 -2.60
CA LEU A 145 -11.04 3.18 -3.97
C LEU A 145 -12.09 4.15 -4.52
N ASP A 146 -13.36 3.98 -4.13
CA ASP A 146 -14.48 4.73 -4.71
C ASP A 146 -15.12 5.66 -3.67
N ASP A 147 -15.11 6.95 -3.95
CA ASP A 147 -15.76 7.98 -3.13
C ASP A 147 -17.28 8.01 -3.29
N ARG A 148 -17.82 7.22 -4.23
CA ARG A 148 -19.25 7.05 -4.47
C ARG A 148 -19.73 5.76 -3.81
N ASP A 149 -21.05 5.71 -3.54
CA ASP A 149 -21.63 4.48 -3.01
C ASP A 149 -21.68 3.35 -4.05
N THR A 150 -21.17 2.20 -3.65
CA THR A 150 -21.27 0.94 -4.40
C THR A 150 -22.38 0.06 -3.85
N LEU A 151 -22.65 -1.07 -4.50
CA LEU A 151 -23.62 -2.05 -3.99
C LEU A 151 -23.26 -2.60 -2.61
N SER A 152 -21.96 -2.66 -2.27
CA SER A 152 -21.49 -3.16 -0.97
C SER A 152 -21.30 -2.07 0.09
N SER A 153 -21.23 -0.78 -0.29
CA SER A 153 -20.95 0.31 0.64
C SER A 153 -22.17 1.17 1.01
N ARG A 154 -23.21 1.26 0.16
CA ARG A 154 -24.35 2.20 0.34
C ARG A 154 -25.23 1.93 1.57
N ASP A 155 -25.32 0.68 2.02
CA ASP A 155 -26.13 0.28 3.19
C ASP A 155 -25.41 -0.86 3.94
N ASN A 156 -24.19 -0.59 4.38
CA ASN A 156 -23.35 -1.55 5.07
C ASN A 156 -23.30 -1.22 6.56
N HIS A 157 -23.62 -2.18 7.41
CA HIS A 157 -23.62 -2.05 8.87
C HIS A 157 -22.55 -2.93 9.53
N ALA A 158 -21.59 -3.45 8.78
CA ALA A 158 -20.54 -4.33 9.29
C ALA A 158 -19.70 -3.65 10.40
N PRO A 159 -19.12 -4.46 11.30
CA PRO A 159 -18.19 -3.95 12.31
C PRO A 159 -16.93 -3.38 11.66
N VAL A 160 -16.17 -2.59 12.40
CA VAL A 160 -14.90 -1.96 12.01
C VAL A 160 -15.07 -0.86 10.96
N TRP A 161 -15.61 -1.16 9.79
CA TRP A 161 -15.88 -0.19 8.72
C TRP A 161 -17.29 -0.40 8.15
N ASN A 162 -18.00 0.70 7.86
CA ASN A 162 -19.39 0.70 7.39
C ASN A 162 -19.69 1.98 6.60
N THR A 163 -20.89 2.08 6.04
CA THR A 163 -21.34 3.24 5.25
C THR A 163 -21.08 4.57 5.93
N ARG A 164 -21.48 4.71 7.19
CA ARG A 164 -21.35 5.96 7.96
C ARG A 164 -19.89 6.40 8.09
N ARG A 165 -19.00 5.45 8.43
CA ARG A 165 -17.57 5.73 8.55
C ARG A 165 -16.95 6.03 7.20
N ASN A 166 -17.38 5.32 6.15
CA ASN A 166 -16.91 5.52 4.79
C ASN A 166 -17.23 6.93 4.28
N HIS A 167 -18.47 7.38 4.42
CA HIS A 167 -18.89 8.74 4.04
C HIS A 167 -18.09 9.81 4.82
N ALA A 168 -17.93 9.63 6.13
CA ALA A 168 -17.17 10.58 6.96
C ALA A 168 -15.70 10.67 6.52
N ALA A 169 -15.08 9.54 6.19
CA ALA A 169 -13.70 9.48 5.75
C ALA A 169 -13.49 10.13 4.37
N TRP A 170 -14.32 9.81 3.39
CA TRP A 170 -14.26 10.44 2.07
C TRP A 170 -14.51 11.95 2.15
N LYS A 171 -15.54 12.37 2.89
CA LYS A 171 -15.81 13.80 3.10
C LYS A 171 -14.62 14.54 3.69
N GLN A 172 -13.92 13.92 4.65
CA GLN A 172 -12.76 14.54 5.28
C GLN A 172 -11.52 14.50 4.37
N TYR A 173 -11.29 13.39 3.66
CA TYR A 173 -10.15 13.23 2.75
C TYR A 173 -10.21 14.20 1.56
N LEU A 174 -11.40 14.40 1.01
CA LEU A 174 -11.65 15.27 -0.15
C LEU A 174 -12.00 16.72 0.22
N LYS A 175 -11.92 17.08 1.51
CA LYS A 175 -12.24 18.43 1.99
C LYS A 175 -11.38 19.49 1.30
N GLY A 176 -12.05 20.50 0.74
CA GLY A 176 -11.38 21.62 0.03
C GLY A 176 -11.05 21.31 -1.42
N LEU A 177 -11.39 20.12 -1.92
CA LEU A 177 -11.30 19.82 -3.34
C LEU A 177 -12.53 20.39 -4.06
N GLU A 178 -12.30 21.16 -5.11
CA GLU A 178 -13.37 21.68 -5.97
C GLU A 178 -13.59 20.76 -7.17
N GLY A 179 -14.85 20.55 -7.55
CA GLY A 179 -15.24 19.71 -8.67
C GLY A 179 -15.15 18.20 -8.39
N GLU A 180 -15.04 17.42 -9.46
CA GLU A 180 -14.96 15.96 -9.38
C GLU A 180 -13.59 15.51 -8.87
N PRO A 181 -13.52 14.57 -7.90
CA PRO A 181 -12.25 14.03 -7.44
C PRO A 181 -11.44 13.39 -8.56
N PRO A 182 -10.15 13.70 -8.68
CA PRO A 182 -9.29 13.04 -9.66
C PRO A 182 -9.03 11.58 -9.28
N ALA A 183 -8.61 10.76 -10.26
CA ALA A 183 -8.29 9.35 -10.05
C ALA A 183 -7.20 9.11 -8.98
N TYR A 184 -6.31 10.08 -8.77
CA TYR A 184 -5.31 9.99 -7.71
C TYR A 184 -5.88 10.20 -6.30
N ALA A 185 -7.06 10.82 -6.18
CA ALA A 185 -7.79 10.90 -4.91
C ALA A 185 -8.71 9.69 -4.71
N ALA A 186 -9.42 9.28 -5.76
CA ALA A 186 -10.37 8.16 -5.78
C ALA A 186 -10.06 7.22 -6.97
N PRO A 187 -9.24 6.19 -6.77
CA PRO A 187 -8.72 5.33 -7.84
C PRO A 187 -9.77 4.64 -8.72
N ALA A 188 -10.99 4.42 -8.22
CA ALA A 188 -12.09 3.86 -9.01
C ALA A 188 -12.57 4.78 -10.15
N ARG A 189 -12.23 6.09 -10.10
CA ARG A 189 -12.50 7.07 -11.15
C ARG A 189 -11.53 6.99 -12.34
N GLN A 190 -10.48 6.17 -12.23
CA GLN A 190 -9.56 5.94 -13.34
C GLN A 190 -10.24 5.23 -14.50
N THR A 191 -9.93 5.65 -15.72
CA THR A 191 -10.42 5.07 -16.98
C THR A 191 -9.37 4.26 -17.71
N ASP A 192 -8.08 4.56 -17.53
CA ASP A 192 -6.96 3.83 -18.13
C ASP A 192 -6.15 3.07 -17.07
N TYR A 193 -6.22 1.75 -17.12
CA TYR A 193 -5.50 0.83 -16.23
C TYR A 193 -4.31 0.16 -16.92
N ALA A 194 -4.03 0.47 -18.20
CA ALA A 194 -2.91 -0.11 -18.92
C ALA A 194 -1.57 0.28 -18.28
N GLY A 195 -0.61 -0.63 -18.33
CA GLY A 195 0.74 -0.39 -17.81
C GLY A 195 0.86 -0.29 -16.28
N LEU A 196 -0.24 -0.48 -15.52
CA LEU A 196 -0.15 -0.61 -14.06
C LEU A 196 0.56 -1.90 -13.66
N PRO A 197 1.22 -1.94 -12.50
CA PRO A 197 1.91 -3.15 -12.03
C PRO A 197 0.93 -4.29 -11.78
N PRO A 198 1.37 -5.57 -11.96
CA PRO A 198 0.59 -6.73 -11.54
C PRO A 198 0.10 -6.61 -10.11
N ALA A 199 -1.08 -7.15 -9.81
CA ALA A 199 -1.77 -6.90 -8.55
C ALA A 199 -2.24 -8.19 -7.84
N TYR A 200 -2.16 -8.18 -6.51
CA TYR A 200 -2.87 -9.12 -5.66
C TYR A 200 -3.61 -8.38 -4.55
N THR A 201 -4.83 -8.81 -4.30
CA THR A 201 -5.67 -8.31 -3.20
C THR A 201 -6.47 -9.44 -2.58
N PHE A 202 -7.07 -9.17 -1.43
CA PHE A 202 -8.15 -9.99 -0.89
C PHE A 202 -9.18 -9.10 -0.19
N VAL A 203 -10.42 -9.61 -0.04
CA VAL A 203 -11.52 -8.88 0.58
C VAL A 203 -12.57 -9.84 1.12
N GLY A 204 -13.26 -9.46 2.18
CA GLY A 204 -14.42 -10.16 2.71
C GLY A 204 -15.72 -9.77 1.98
N THR A 205 -16.73 -10.67 1.94
CA THR A 205 -18.02 -10.34 1.29
C THR A 205 -18.84 -9.31 2.07
N ASP A 206 -18.62 -9.19 3.40
CA ASP A 206 -19.33 -8.25 4.27
C ASP A 206 -18.58 -6.91 4.40
N ASP A 207 -17.45 -6.78 3.70
CA ASP A 207 -16.66 -5.55 3.64
C ASP A 207 -17.35 -4.52 2.72
N PRO A 208 -17.54 -3.24 3.14
CA PRO A 208 -18.06 -2.21 2.26
C PRO A 208 -17.22 -2.00 0.99
N PHE A 209 -15.94 -2.35 1.02
CA PHE A 209 -15.02 -2.25 -0.14
C PHE A 209 -15.05 -3.49 -1.06
N TYR A 210 -15.93 -4.46 -0.80
CA TYR A 210 -16.01 -5.69 -1.60
C TYR A 210 -16.20 -5.42 -3.09
N ARG A 211 -17.20 -4.61 -3.45
CA ARG A 211 -17.52 -4.36 -4.87
C ARG A 211 -16.41 -3.62 -5.59
N GLU A 212 -15.93 -2.52 -5.01
CA GLU A 212 -14.87 -1.70 -5.62
C GLU A 212 -13.54 -2.45 -5.76
N THR A 213 -13.23 -3.37 -4.82
CA THR A 213 -12.07 -4.27 -4.92
C THR A 213 -12.17 -5.19 -6.13
N LEU A 214 -13.33 -5.82 -6.34
CA LEU A 214 -13.53 -6.70 -7.49
C LEU A 214 -13.54 -5.95 -8.82
N ASP A 215 -14.17 -4.77 -8.85
CA ASP A 215 -14.20 -3.91 -10.03
C ASP A 215 -12.78 -3.42 -10.40
N TYR A 216 -11.95 -3.08 -9.43
CA TYR A 216 -10.55 -2.73 -9.66
C TYR A 216 -9.77 -3.87 -10.32
N VAL A 217 -9.87 -5.09 -9.77
CA VAL A 217 -9.20 -6.27 -10.35
C VAL A 217 -9.74 -6.61 -11.73
N LYS A 218 -11.04 -6.46 -11.97
CA LYS A 218 -11.67 -6.64 -13.27
C LYS A 218 -11.09 -5.66 -14.30
N LYS A 219 -11.06 -4.37 -13.98
CA LYS A 219 -10.52 -3.31 -14.85
C LYS A 219 -9.03 -3.51 -15.16
N LEU A 220 -8.23 -3.92 -14.16
CA LEU A 220 -6.83 -4.30 -14.39
C LEU A 220 -6.71 -5.42 -15.42
N ARG A 221 -7.50 -6.48 -15.29
CA ARG A 221 -7.49 -7.62 -16.23
C ARG A 221 -7.94 -7.23 -17.63
N GLU A 222 -8.99 -6.41 -17.75
CA GLU A 222 -9.48 -5.87 -19.02
C GLU A 222 -8.41 -5.03 -19.74
N ALA A 223 -7.55 -4.36 -18.97
CA ALA A 223 -6.39 -3.61 -19.48
C ALA A 223 -5.14 -4.48 -19.71
N GLY A 224 -5.25 -5.81 -19.64
CA GLY A 224 -4.13 -6.74 -19.86
C GLY A 224 -3.17 -6.89 -18.67
N VAL A 225 -3.50 -6.31 -17.50
CA VAL A 225 -2.66 -6.40 -16.30
C VAL A 225 -2.97 -7.68 -15.54
N LYS A 226 -1.95 -8.44 -15.15
CA LYS A 226 -2.11 -9.63 -14.30
C LYS A 226 -2.58 -9.20 -12.91
N ALA A 227 -3.80 -9.58 -12.54
CA ALA A 227 -4.38 -9.22 -11.25
C ALA A 227 -5.21 -10.38 -10.67
N ARG A 228 -5.19 -10.51 -9.33
CA ARG A 228 -5.94 -11.54 -8.60
C ARG A 228 -6.55 -10.96 -7.34
N ALA A 229 -7.81 -11.33 -7.07
CA ALA A 229 -8.49 -11.14 -5.80
C ALA A 229 -8.87 -12.50 -5.21
N ASP A 230 -8.60 -12.69 -3.91
CA ASP A 230 -9.17 -13.77 -3.11
C ASP A 230 -10.34 -13.22 -2.29
N VAL A 231 -11.47 -13.95 -2.28
CA VAL A 231 -12.71 -13.53 -1.60
C VAL A 231 -12.97 -14.44 -0.42
N TYR A 232 -13.32 -13.85 0.73
CA TYR A 232 -13.60 -14.56 1.98
C TYR A 232 -15.06 -14.33 2.40
N PRO A 233 -15.93 -15.37 2.22
CA PRO A 233 -17.35 -15.28 2.58
C PRO A 233 -17.56 -14.96 4.06
N GLY A 234 -18.51 -14.06 4.37
CA GLY A 234 -18.88 -13.67 5.75
C GLY A 234 -17.79 -12.91 6.51
N CYS A 235 -16.71 -12.51 5.85
CA CYS A 235 -15.66 -11.72 6.48
C CYS A 235 -15.91 -10.22 6.32
N PHE A 236 -15.75 -9.49 7.42
CA PHE A 236 -15.89 -8.03 7.48
C PHE A 236 -14.55 -7.34 7.18
N HIS A 237 -14.55 -6.00 7.13
CA HIS A 237 -13.37 -5.19 6.87
C HIS A 237 -12.23 -5.43 7.86
N ALA A 238 -11.01 -5.64 7.37
CA ALA A 238 -9.82 -5.92 8.18
C ALA A 238 -9.93 -7.19 9.05
N PHE A 239 -10.72 -8.18 8.65
CA PHE A 239 -10.94 -9.44 9.39
C PHE A 239 -9.64 -10.16 9.73
N ASP A 240 -8.65 -10.09 8.86
CA ASP A 240 -7.34 -10.73 9.00
C ASP A 240 -6.47 -10.13 10.11
N MET A 241 -6.71 -8.86 10.45
CA MET A 241 -6.06 -8.16 11.55
C MET A 241 -6.88 -8.21 12.84
N MET A 242 -8.21 -8.07 12.74
CA MET A 242 -9.12 -7.99 13.88
C MET A 242 -9.45 -9.35 14.46
N ALA A 243 -9.37 -10.41 13.66
CA ALA A 243 -9.62 -11.80 14.07
C ALA A 243 -8.53 -12.76 13.54
N PRO A 244 -7.24 -12.55 13.87
CA PRO A 244 -6.11 -13.28 13.28
C PRO A 244 -6.09 -14.77 13.60
N TRP A 245 -6.87 -15.19 14.60
CA TRP A 245 -7.03 -16.60 15.01
C TRP A 245 -8.01 -17.40 14.15
N LYS A 246 -8.86 -16.73 13.34
CA LYS A 246 -9.84 -17.42 12.48
C LYS A 246 -9.16 -18.14 11.31
N PRO A 247 -9.74 -19.26 10.83
CA PRO A 247 -9.21 -20.01 9.67
C PRO A 247 -9.07 -19.14 8.42
N GLU A 248 -10.07 -18.28 8.14
CA GLU A 248 -10.09 -17.37 6.98
C GLU A 248 -8.93 -16.37 7.04
N SER A 249 -8.64 -15.82 8.22
CA SER A 249 -7.56 -14.87 8.45
C SER A 249 -6.19 -15.52 8.25
N ARG A 250 -6.03 -16.76 8.72
CA ARG A 250 -4.80 -17.55 8.52
C ARG A 250 -4.61 -17.92 7.05
N GLU A 251 -5.70 -18.25 6.37
CA GLU A 251 -5.68 -18.55 4.93
C GLU A 251 -5.32 -17.30 4.13
N ALA A 252 -5.94 -16.14 4.43
CA ALA A 252 -5.62 -14.88 3.79
C ALA A 252 -4.13 -14.53 3.96
N ALA A 253 -3.58 -14.71 5.16
CA ALA A 253 -2.16 -14.51 5.41
C ALA A 253 -1.26 -15.43 4.57
N ARG A 254 -1.58 -16.75 4.52
CA ARG A 254 -0.80 -17.71 3.72
C ARG A 254 -0.84 -17.40 2.22
N ARG A 255 -2.04 -17.08 1.68
CA ARG A 255 -2.19 -16.73 0.25
C ARG A 255 -1.51 -15.43 -0.10
N PHE A 256 -1.58 -14.44 0.79
CA PHE A 256 -0.85 -13.18 0.64
C PHE A 256 0.68 -13.42 0.57
N GLU A 257 1.23 -14.18 1.53
CA GLU A 257 2.66 -14.54 1.52
C GLU A 257 3.06 -15.31 0.25
N ALA A 258 2.21 -16.24 -0.21
CA ALA A 258 2.46 -16.99 -1.43
C ALA A 258 2.43 -16.08 -2.68
N ALA A 259 1.45 -15.17 -2.77
CA ALA A 259 1.37 -14.20 -3.86
C ALA A 259 2.59 -13.27 -3.89
N PHE A 260 3.04 -12.78 -2.72
CA PHE A 260 4.24 -11.97 -2.62
C PHE A 260 5.49 -12.75 -3.07
N ARG A 261 5.70 -13.98 -2.59
CA ARG A 261 6.85 -14.81 -3.00
C ARG A 261 6.87 -15.08 -4.50
N TYR A 262 5.69 -15.36 -5.06
CA TYR A 262 5.55 -15.50 -6.50
C TYR A 262 5.95 -14.20 -7.23
N ALA A 263 5.42 -13.06 -6.78
CA ALA A 263 5.75 -11.77 -7.37
C ALA A 263 7.24 -11.44 -7.27
N ALA A 264 7.86 -11.69 -6.11
CA ALA A 264 9.29 -11.49 -5.89
C ALA A 264 10.18 -12.34 -6.82
N ALA A 265 9.70 -13.52 -7.22
CA ALA A 265 10.43 -14.40 -8.13
C ALA A 265 10.22 -14.08 -9.62
N HIS A 266 9.05 -13.50 -10.00
CA HIS A 266 8.62 -13.44 -11.40
C HIS A 266 8.39 -12.02 -11.94
N PHE A 267 8.28 -10.99 -11.08
CA PHE A 267 8.00 -9.64 -11.52
C PHE A 267 9.17 -8.71 -11.20
N THR A 268 9.63 -8.03 -12.22
CA THR A 268 10.67 -7.00 -12.12
C THR A 268 10.25 -5.77 -12.92
N ALA A 269 10.66 -4.61 -12.45
CA ALA A 269 10.47 -3.32 -13.12
C ALA A 269 11.74 -2.49 -12.94
N PRO A 270 12.74 -2.62 -13.86
CA PRO A 270 13.99 -1.88 -13.77
C PRO A 270 13.75 -0.38 -13.72
N GLN A 271 14.41 0.31 -12.78
CA GLN A 271 14.25 1.76 -12.60
C GLN A 271 14.82 2.53 -13.80
N PRO A 272 14.22 3.67 -14.17
CA PRO A 272 14.78 4.58 -15.17
C PRO A 272 16.19 5.04 -14.77
N LEU A 273 17.07 5.22 -15.75
CA LEU A 273 18.47 5.57 -15.51
C LEU A 273 18.65 6.93 -14.80
N GLU A 274 17.75 7.87 -15.02
CA GLU A 274 17.77 9.21 -14.42
C GLU A 274 17.34 9.25 -12.94
N GLY A 275 16.77 8.17 -12.39
CA GLY A 275 16.36 8.08 -10.99
C GLY A 275 17.49 7.83 -9.99
N ARG A 276 18.73 7.66 -10.44
CA ARG A 276 19.91 7.36 -9.61
C ARG A 276 20.67 8.63 -9.17
N SER A 277 19.97 9.61 -8.59
CA SER A 277 20.66 10.67 -7.82
C SER A 277 21.26 10.09 -6.54
N ALA A 278 22.36 10.73 -6.03
CA ALA A 278 23.10 10.27 -4.86
C ALA A 278 22.21 9.82 -3.68
N PRO A 279 22.57 8.76 -2.95
CA PRO A 279 21.84 8.28 -1.78
C PRO A 279 21.64 9.44 -0.76
N GLN A 280 20.47 9.48 -0.13
CA GLN A 280 20.27 10.32 1.04
C GLN A 280 20.72 9.51 2.27
N ASP A 281 21.40 10.19 3.23
CA ASP A 281 21.92 9.54 4.43
C ASP A 281 20.82 8.76 5.17
N VAL A 282 21.09 7.47 5.41
CA VAL A 282 20.28 6.61 6.27
C VAL A 282 20.91 6.66 7.66
N PRO A 283 20.24 7.31 8.66
CA PRO A 283 20.77 7.35 10.00
C PRO A 283 20.92 5.94 10.60
N GLY A 284 22.03 5.65 11.25
CA GLY A 284 22.19 4.43 12.04
C GLY A 284 23.06 3.32 11.43
N GLN A 285 23.92 3.62 10.45
CA GLN A 285 25.01 2.74 10.02
C GLN A 285 26.35 3.31 10.51
N GLU A 286 26.52 3.44 11.83
CA GLU A 286 27.85 3.46 12.42
C GLU A 286 28.19 2.05 12.85
N GLU A 287 29.39 1.59 12.48
CA GLU A 287 29.97 0.26 12.73
C GLU A 287 30.06 -0.10 14.22
#